data_3d1b2d92154aadcd0c38acdabafec00e
#
_entry.id   3d1b2d92154aadcd0c38acdabafec00e
#
_cell.length_a   1.000
_cell.length_b   1.000
_cell.length_c   1.000
_cell.angle_alpha   90.00
_cell.angle_beta   90.00
_cell.angle_gamma   90.00
#
_symmetry.space_group_name_H-M   'P 1'
#
loop_
_entity.id
_entity.type
_entity.pdbx_description
1 polymer ?
#
loop_
_entity_poly.entity_id
_entity_poly.type
_entity_poly.pdbx_seq_one_letter_code
_entity_poly.pdbx_strand_id
1 'polypeptide(L)'
;MHIIQELLKLNSIKKIKITVTFPLGAYFHSNIVDYTYKQFLKMLKRMSCINIDSKCNDCLLKSACQYYKITGENFSGYPGFIFNKDMFVENIFRNNDEYEFEIYIIGDCYVYKDYIDIFFKEYLNYKLAGFDFLIKKIECEDLFDEEKKISELDVYSVVETIDFIKVYNDMIKYYNDRYQCDYKFLKVVSSITMIKNINEGNVSVNTRKVNKKGYIYRVCLDEKLSMNLLTIGVGKFNFVGGGKIAIKHKNES
;
A
#
# COMPACT_ATOMS: atom_id res chain seq x y z
N MET A 1 1.80 -25.42 -20.06
CA MET A 1 2.10 -25.31 -18.63
C MET A 1 2.90 -24.04 -18.30
N HIS A 2 3.93 -23.66 -19.06
CA HIS A 2 4.71 -22.40 -18.84
C HIS A 2 3.86 -21.12 -18.93
N ILE A 3 2.97 -21.01 -19.91
CA ILE A 3 2.11 -19.83 -20.13
C ILE A 3 1.12 -19.62 -18.96
N ILE A 4 0.58 -20.71 -18.39
CA ILE A 4 -0.33 -20.64 -17.23
C ILE A 4 0.44 -20.18 -15.97
N GLN A 5 1.69 -20.60 -15.81
CA GLN A 5 2.54 -20.15 -14.70
C GLN A 5 2.98 -18.67 -14.84
N GLU A 6 3.19 -18.17 -16.06
CA GLU A 6 3.44 -16.74 -16.30
C GLU A 6 2.18 -15.90 -16.05
N LEU A 7 1.00 -16.35 -16.48
CA LEU A 7 -0.27 -15.67 -16.22
C LEU A 7 -0.61 -15.63 -14.71
N LEU A 8 -0.31 -16.71 -13.98
CA LEU A 8 -0.47 -16.73 -12.51
C LEU A 8 0.51 -15.79 -11.79
N LYS A 9 1.65 -15.47 -12.39
CA LYS A 9 2.60 -14.47 -11.84
C LYS A 9 2.13 -13.03 -12.01
N LEU A 10 1.32 -12.72 -13.04
CA LEU A 10 0.86 -11.36 -13.32
C LEU A 10 -0.13 -10.82 -12.26
N ASN A 11 -0.89 -11.71 -11.61
CA ASN A 11 -1.83 -11.34 -10.54
C ASN A 11 -1.27 -11.51 -9.13
N SER A 12 0.02 -11.79 -8.98
CA SER A 12 0.63 -11.92 -7.66
C SER A 12 1.03 -10.56 -7.09
N ILE A 13 0.59 -10.29 -5.88
CA ILE A 13 1.21 -9.28 -5.03
C ILE A 13 2.37 -9.95 -4.32
N LYS A 14 3.53 -9.32 -4.35
CA LYS A 14 4.67 -9.74 -3.53
C LYS A 14 4.59 -9.04 -2.20
N LYS A 15 4.71 -9.80 -1.12
CA LYS A 15 4.77 -9.26 0.24
C LYS A 15 6.19 -9.40 0.75
N ILE A 16 6.79 -8.30 1.15
CA ILE A 16 8.08 -8.29 1.84
C ILE A 16 7.82 -7.94 3.29
N LYS A 17 8.30 -8.80 4.19
CA LYS A 17 8.29 -8.59 5.64
C LYS A 17 9.70 -8.28 6.10
N ILE A 18 9.87 -7.22 6.87
CA ILE A 18 11.14 -6.82 7.44
C ILE A 18 10.98 -6.65 8.94
N THR A 19 11.55 -7.58 9.68
CA THR A 19 11.57 -7.50 11.15
C THR A 19 12.82 -6.75 11.58
N VAL A 20 12.61 -5.67 12.30
CA VAL A 20 13.67 -4.87 12.92
C VAL A 20 13.56 -4.93 14.44
N THR A 21 14.68 -4.75 15.14
CA THR A 21 14.75 -4.62 16.60
C THR A 21 15.36 -3.29 16.94
N PHE A 22 14.86 -2.64 18.00
CA PHE A 22 15.40 -1.41 18.57
C PHE A 22 16.20 -1.75 19.85
N PRO A 23 17.54 -1.91 19.80
CA PRO A 23 18.32 -2.37 20.93
C PRO A 23 18.22 -1.48 22.17
N LEU A 24 18.15 -0.16 21.94
CA LEU A 24 18.03 0.87 22.97
C LEU A 24 16.63 1.47 23.08
N GLY A 25 15.64 0.83 22.45
CA GLY A 25 14.31 1.38 22.30
C GLY A 25 14.26 2.52 21.26
N ALA A 26 13.05 3.01 20.99
CA ALA A 26 12.82 4.10 20.06
C ALA A 26 11.54 4.86 20.40
N TYR A 27 11.48 6.12 20.01
CA TYR A 27 10.27 6.96 20.10
C TYR A 27 10.06 7.74 18.81
N PHE A 28 8.90 7.57 18.21
CA PHE A 28 8.54 8.25 16.96
C PHE A 28 7.44 9.29 17.21
N HIS A 29 7.69 10.54 16.84
CA HIS A 29 6.67 11.62 16.92
C HIS A 29 5.52 11.45 15.92
N SER A 30 5.69 10.59 14.91
CA SER A 30 4.69 10.24 13.91
C SER A 30 4.68 8.73 13.74
N ASN A 31 3.65 8.22 13.06
CA ASN A 31 3.60 6.80 12.74
C ASN A 31 4.90 6.33 12.07
N ILE A 32 5.49 5.25 12.59
CA ILE A 32 6.77 4.70 12.11
C ILE A 32 6.72 4.35 10.62
N VAL A 33 5.59 3.82 10.14
CA VAL A 33 5.41 3.46 8.73
C VAL A 33 5.42 4.70 7.84
N ASP A 34 4.70 5.77 8.24
CA ASP A 34 4.68 7.04 7.49
C ASP A 34 6.08 7.67 7.40
N TYR A 35 6.82 7.61 8.51
CA TYR A 35 8.19 8.11 8.54
C TYR A 35 9.09 7.31 7.60
N THR A 36 9.04 5.97 7.71
CA THR A 36 9.84 5.04 6.92
C THR A 36 9.52 5.18 5.43
N TYR A 37 8.25 5.19 5.05
CA TYR A 37 7.82 5.38 3.68
C TYR A 37 8.32 6.70 3.10
N LYS A 38 8.23 7.78 3.87
CA LYS A 38 8.77 9.08 3.46
C LYS A 38 10.28 9.05 3.21
N GLN A 39 11.07 8.36 4.04
CA GLN A 39 12.51 8.20 3.81
C GLN A 39 12.78 7.35 2.56
N PHE A 40 12.00 6.28 2.36
CA PHE A 40 12.07 5.46 1.15
C PHE A 40 11.84 6.28 -0.11
N LEU A 41 10.80 7.12 -0.12
CA LEU A 41 10.51 8.00 -1.26
C LEU A 41 11.64 9.01 -1.52
N LYS A 42 12.28 9.52 -0.46
CA LYS A 42 13.45 10.43 -0.61
C LYS A 42 14.62 9.71 -1.24
N MET A 43 14.95 8.51 -0.77
CA MET A 43 16.00 7.68 -1.36
C MET A 43 15.68 7.39 -2.82
N LEU A 44 14.48 6.87 -3.09
CA LEU A 44 14.06 6.49 -4.43
C LEU A 44 14.15 7.68 -5.41
N LYS A 45 13.71 8.87 -4.99
CA LYS A 45 13.83 10.08 -5.80
C LYS A 45 15.29 10.44 -6.07
N ARG A 46 16.16 10.37 -5.06
CA ARG A 46 17.59 10.66 -5.23
C ARG A 46 18.30 9.69 -6.19
N MET A 47 17.93 8.41 -6.15
CA MET A 47 18.53 7.38 -7.00
C MET A 47 18.01 7.41 -8.43
N SER A 48 16.74 7.79 -8.63
CA SER A 48 16.06 7.65 -9.93
C SER A 48 15.92 8.97 -10.68
N CYS A 49 16.05 10.11 -10.02
CA CYS A 49 15.75 11.41 -10.60
C CYS A 49 17.02 12.12 -11.07
N ILE A 50 17.10 12.41 -12.37
CA ILE A 50 18.21 13.15 -12.97
C ILE A 50 18.13 14.66 -12.63
N ASN A 51 16.89 15.17 -12.49
CA ASN A 51 16.65 16.57 -12.12
C ASN A 51 15.70 16.65 -10.93
N ILE A 52 16.28 16.68 -9.72
CA ILE A 52 15.55 16.62 -8.45
C ILE A 52 14.62 17.83 -8.25
N ASP A 53 14.95 18.96 -8.84
CA ASP A 53 14.21 20.21 -8.66
C ASP A 53 13.03 20.35 -9.65
N SER A 54 13.00 19.52 -10.69
CA SER A 54 11.90 19.54 -11.65
C SER A 54 10.62 18.92 -11.07
N LYS A 55 9.47 19.42 -11.57
CA LYS A 55 8.18 18.79 -11.30
C LYS A 55 8.06 17.50 -12.12
N CYS A 56 7.70 16.39 -11.48
CA CYS A 56 7.57 15.10 -12.15
C CYS A 56 6.60 15.11 -13.35
N ASN A 57 5.51 15.86 -13.25
CA ASN A 57 4.51 15.93 -14.32
C ASN A 57 5.02 16.61 -15.59
N ASP A 58 5.99 17.52 -15.46
CA ASP A 58 6.59 18.27 -16.56
C ASP A 58 7.89 17.60 -17.09
N CYS A 59 8.31 16.50 -16.47
CA CYS A 59 9.55 15.82 -16.80
C CYS A 59 9.42 15.03 -18.11
N LEU A 60 10.32 15.28 -19.07
CA LEU A 60 10.37 14.57 -20.34
C LEU A 60 10.69 13.08 -20.21
N LEU A 61 11.38 12.70 -19.14
CA LEU A 61 11.79 11.32 -18.85
C LEU A 61 10.80 10.55 -17.96
N LYS A 62 9.64 11.11 -17.66
CA LYS A 62 8.68 10.50 -16.71
C LYS A 62 8.25 9.09 -17.09
N SER A 63 8.13 8.77 -18.38
CA SER A 63 7.73 7.44 -18.86
C SER A 63 8.74 6.34 -18.53
N ALA A 64 10.03 6.67 -18.43
CA ALA A 64 11.12 5.76 -18.08
C ALA A 64 11.54 5.88 -16.60
N CYS A 65 10.95 6.80 -15.85
CA CYS A 65 11.37 7.10 -14.49
C CYS A 65 10.81 6.10 -13.49
N GLN A 66 11.70 5.39 -12.80
CA GLN A 66 11.33 4.41 -11.79
C GLN A 66 10.57 5.03 -10.61
N TYR A 67 11.00 6.20 -10.12
CA TYR A 67 10.27 6.94 -9.09
C TYR A 67 8.83 7.23 -9.53
N TYR A 68 8.64 7.71 -10.77
CA TYR A 68 7.32 8.04 -11.31
C TYR A 68 6.43 6.80 -11.41
N LYS A 69 7.01 5.67 -11.85
CA LYS A 69 6.30 4.38 -11.94
C LYS A 69 5.93 3.86 -10.55
N ILE A 70 6.88 3.74 -9.63
CA ILE A 70 6.66 3.17 -8.28
C ILE A 70 5.66 4.00 -7.46
N THR A 71 5.69 5.33 -7.61
CA THR A 71 4.77 6.22 -6.88
C THR A 71 3.39 6.39 -7.51
N GLY A 72 3.10 5.64 -8.57
CA GLY A 72 1.83 5.80 -9.29
C GLY A 72 1.68 7.20 -9.86
N GLU A 73 2.61 7.57 -10.74
CA GLU A 73 2.60 8.89 -11.40
C GLU A 73 2.68 10.06 -10.42
N ASN A 74 3.60 9.95 -9.47
CA ASN A 74 3.78 10.93 -8.39
C ASN A 74 2.49 11.15 -7.60
N PHE A 75 1.83 10.03 -7.23
CA PHE A 75 0.59 9.96 -6.45
C PHE A 75 -0.67 10.51 -7.12
N SER A 76 -0.67 10.71 -8.43
CA SER A 76 -1.91 10.98 -9.17
C SER A 76 -2.73 9.73 -9.44
N GLY A 77 -2.07 8.57 -9.54
CA GLY A 77 -2.65 7.23 -9.63
C GLY A 77 -2.47 6.41 -8.36
N TYR A 78 -2.23 5.12 -8.52
CA TYR A 78 -2.07 4.16 -7.41
C TYR A 78 -0.62 3.68 -7.35
N PRO A 79 0.08 3.83 -6.21
CA PRO A 79 1.47 3.38 -6.06
C PRO A 79 1.64 1.89 -6.25
N GLY A 80 2.77 1.50 -6.84
CA GLY A 80 3.15 0.10 -7.00
C GLY A 80 3.81 -0.50 -5.76
N PHE A 81 4.27 0.34 -4.81
CA PHE A 81 4.81 -0.06 -3.51
C PHE A 81 3.92 0.51 -2.42
N ILE A 82 3.37 -0.38 -1.59
CA ILE A 82 2.45 -0.05 -0.51
C ILE A 82 3.07 -0.50 0.81
N PHE A 83 3.43 0.45 1.66
CA PHE A 83 3.83 0.16 3.03
C PHE A 83 2.57 0.00 3.86
N ASN A 84 2.30 -1.24 4.28
CA ASN A 84 1.10 -1.53 5.06
C ASN A 84 1.11 -0.77 6.37
N LYS A 85 0.04 -0.04 6.64
CA LYS A 85 -0.09 0.76 7.83
C LYS A 85 -1.35 0.35 8.57
N ASP A 86 -1.19 -0.14 9.78
CA ASP A 86 -2.31 -0.35 10.67
C ASP A 86 -2.77 0.96 11.28
N MET A 87 -4.07 1.05 11.60
CA MET A 87 -4.65 2.25 12.21
C MET A 87 -4.05 2.56 13.58
N PHE A 88 -3.61 1.53 14.29
CA PHE A 88 -3.03 1.63 15.64
C PHE A 88 -1.62 1.07 15.60
N VAL A 89 -0.64 1.92 15.31
CA VAL A 89 0.77 1.55 15.39
C VAL A 89 1.36 2.18 16.64
N GLU A 90 2.00 1.35 17.44
CA GLU A 90 2.80 1.84 18.57
C GLU A 90 3.94 2.72 18.04
N ASN A 91 4.11 3.86 18.68
CA ASN A 91 5.21 4.79 18.37
C ASN A 91 6.31 4.78 19.43
N ILE A 92 6.16 3.93 20.47
CA ILE A 92 7.08 3.79 21.59
C ILE A 92 7.52 2.34 21.64
N PHE A 93 8.82 2.13 21.54
CA PHE A 93 9.46 0.81 21.59
C PHE A 93 10.41 0.78 22.78
N ARG A 94 10.35 -0.26 23.58
CA ARG A 94 11.28 -0.52 24.69
C ARG A 94 12.57 -1.14 24.14
N ASN A 95 13.56 -1.31 25.02
CA ASN A 95 14.80 -1.98 24.65
C ASN A 95 14.52 -3.40 24.12
N ASN A 96 15.04 -3.68 22.94
CA ASN A 96 14.89 -4.93 22.19
C ASN A 96 13.46 -5.23 21.69
N ASP A 97 12.53 -4.27 21.73
CA ASP A 97 11.25 -4.44 21.05
C ASP A 97 11.45 -4.60 19.55
N GLU A 98 10.58 -5.40 18.96
CA GLU A 98 10.60 -5.69 17.54
C GLU A 98 9.44 -4.98 16.84
N TYR A 99 9.67 -4.64 15.59
CA TYR A 99 8.63 -4.15 14.67
C TYR A 99 8.75 -4.83 13.32
N GLU A 100 7.62 -5.27 12.75
CA GLU A 100 7.55 -5.85 11.43
C GLU A 100 6.94 -4.86 10.43
N PHE A 101 7.74 -4.46 9.45
CA PHE A 101 7.24 -3.75 8.28
C PHE A 101 6.70 -4.74 7.26
N GLU A 102 5.48 -4.51 6.77
CA GLU A 102 4.93 -5.21 5.65
C GLU A 102 4.88 -4.29 4.43
N ILE A 103 5.47 -4.73 3.32
CA ILE A 103 5.52 -3.97 2.08
C ILE A 103 4.93 -4.83 0.97
N TYR A 104 3.91 -4.31 0.31
CA TYR A 104 3.31 -4.97 -0.85
C TYR A 104 3.84 -4.34 -2.14
N ILE A 105 4.20 -5.18 -3.10
CA ILE A 105 4.69 -4.77 -4.42
C ILE A 105 3.72 -5.32 -5.47
N ILE A 106 3.20 -4.44 -6.30
CA ILE A 106 2.14 -4.72 -7.25
C ILE A 106 2.72 -5.04 -8.63
N GLY A 107 2.34 -6.20 -9.17
CA GLY A 107 2.62 -6.60 -10.55
C GLY A 107 4.09 -6.45 -10.95
N ASP A 108 4.35 -5.86 -12.10
CA ASP A 108 5.70 -5.71 -12.66
C ASP A 108 6.60 -4.72 -11.90
N CYS A 109 6.07 -3.98 -10.90
CA CYS A 109 6.92 -3.21 -9.98
C CYS A 109 7.90 -4.10 -9.19
N TYR A 110 7.66 -5.42 -9.16
CA TYR A 110 8.57 -6.36 -8.50
C TYR A 110 10.01 -6.33 -9.04
N VAL A 111 10.22 -5.94 -10.27
CA VAL A 111 11.58 -5.76 -10.83
C VAL A 111 12.40 -4.73 -10.03
N TYR A 112 11.76 -3.89 -9.25
CA TYR A 112 12.39 -2.86 -8.41
C TYR A 112 12.49 -3.25 -6.93
N LYS A 113 12.25 -4.49 -6.57
CA LYS A 113 12.26 -4.98 -5.17
C LYS A 113 13.56 -4.67 -4.44
N ASP A 114 14.69 -4.69 -5.16
CA ASP A 114 16.03 -4.49 -4.57
C ASP A 114 16.19 -3.09 -3.94
N TYR A 115 15.34 -2.12 -4.31
CA TYR A 115 15.31 -0.84 -3.61
C TYR A 115 14.91 -0.96 -2.14
N ILE A 116 14.17 -2.00 -1.76
CA ILE A 116 13.83 -2.25 -0.34
C ILE A 116 15.08 -2.68 0.42
N ASP A 117 15.87 -3.59 -0.14
CA ASP A 117 17.13 -4.02 0.47
C ASP A 117 18.14 -2.87 0.60
N ILE A 118 18.34 -2.11 -0.47
CA ILE A 118 19.19 -0.92 -0.49
C ILE A 118 18.71 0.09 0.56
N PHE A 119 17.40 0.28 0.69
CA PHE A 119 16.84 1.22 1.64
C PHE A 119 17.15 0.83 3.08
N PHE A 120 16.81 -0.39 3.49
CA PHE A 120 16.97 -0.81 4.87
C PHE A 120 18.43 -1.10 5.25
N LYS A 121 19.24 -1.67 4.36
CA LYS A 121 20.60 -2.08 4.65
C LYS A 121 21.63 -0.96 4.46
N GLU A 122 21.42 -0.09 3.46
CA GLU A 122 22.41 0.91 3.07
C GLU A 122 21.96 2.34 3.36
N TYR A 123 20.79 2.75 2.86
CA TYR A 123 20.36 4.14 2.94
C TYR A 123 20.04 4.59 4.36
N LEU A 124 19.36 3.77 5.15
CA LEU A 124 19.05 4.07 6.54
C LEU A 124 20.28 3.99 7.44
N ASN A 125 21.34 3.29 7.02
CA ASN A 125 22.55 3.09 7.78
C ASN A 125 22.27 2.68 9.24
N TYR A 126 21.37 1.72 9.41
CA TYR A 126 20.91 1.21 10.70
C TYR A 126 20.31 2.24 11.67
N LYS A 127 19.86 3.41 11.12
CA LYS A 127 19.21 4.47 11.91
C LYS A 127 17.87 4.85 11.31
N LEU A 128 16.82 4.84 12.14
CA LEU A 128 15.49 5.30 11.79
C LEU A 128 15.07 6.42 12.74
N ALA A 129 14.87 7.62 12.22
CA ALA A 129 14.60 8.84 13.01
C ALA A 129 15.65 9.15 14.09
N GLY A 130 16.89 8.72 13.90
CA GLY A 130 17.99 8.87 14.87
C GLY A 130 18.13 7.70 15.85
N PHE A 131 17.19 6.77 15.89
CA PHE A 131 17.25 5.57 16.73
C PHE A 131 17.94 4.45 15.97
N ASP A 132 18.83 3.73 16.67
CA ASP A 132 19.51 2.56 16.13
C ASP A 132 18.54 1.39 16.01
N PHE A 133 18.63 0.65 14.92
CA PHE A 133 17.89 -0.59 14.71
C PHE A 133 18.79 -1.68 14.12
N LEU A 134 18.40 -2.92 14.33
CA LEU A 134 19.02 -4.09 13.69
C LEU A 134 17.98 -4.82 12.86
N ILE A 135 18.34 -5.23 11.67
CA ILE A 135 17.50 -6.09 10.84
C ILE A 135 17.67 -7.53 11.34
N LYS A 136 16.59 -8.12 11.84
CA LYS A 136 16.55 -9.53 12.23
C LYS A 136 16.27 -10.45 11.07
N LYS A 137 15.31 -10.08 10.23
CA LYS A 137 14.81 -10.95 9.16
C LYS A 137 14.25 -10.12 8.01
N ILE A 138 14.45 -10.63 6.79
CA ILE A 138 13.76 -10.18 5.59
C ILE A 138 13.19 -11.41 4.91
N GLU A 139 11.89 -11.41 4.69
CA GLU A 139 11.16 -12.49 4.03
C GLU A 139 10.42 -11.94 2.83
N CYS A 140 10.37 -12.72 1.75
CA CYS A 140 9.60 -12.38 0.56
C CYS A 140 8.63 -13.53 0.29
N GLU A 141 7.34 -13.19 0.27
CA GLU A 141 6.24 -14.13 0.02
C GLU A 141 5.52 -13.75 -1.27
N ASP A 142 5.19 -14.74 -2.08
CA ASP A 142 4.28 -14.59 -3.20
C ASP A 142 2.85 -14.76 -2.68
N LEU A 143 2.07 -13.69 -2.73
CA LEU A 143 0.65 -13.77 -2.44
C LEU A 143 -0.07 -14.14 -3.74
N PHE A 144 -0.33 -15.43 -3.92
CA PHE A 144 -1.18 -15.88 -5.02
C PHE A 144 -2.59 -15.34 -4.81
N ASP A 145 -3.16 -14.79 -5.89
CA ASP A 145 -4.51 -14.26 -5.80
C ASP A 145 -5.53 -15.39 -5.69
N GLU A 146 -6.35 -15.31 -4.66
CA GLU A 146 -7.50 -16.17 -4.45
C GLU A 146 -8.76 -15.31 -4.59
N GLU A 147 -9.61 -15.64 -5.55
CA GLU A 147 -10.92 -15.01 -5.65
C GLU A 147 -11.89 -15.69 -4.68
N LYS A 148 -12.39 -14.96 -3.70
CA LYS A 148 -13.44 -15.44 -2.78
C LYS A 148 -14.75 -14.76 -3.04
N LYS A 149 -15.84 -15.55 -2.94
CA LYS A 149 -17.19 -15.01 -2.96
C LYS A 149 -17.43 -14.26 -1.66
N ILE A 150 -17.71 -12.97 -1.78
CA ILE A 150 -17.94 -12.06 -0.65
C ILE A 150 -19.39 -11.61 -0.69
N SER A 151 -20.09 -11.74 0.44
CA SER A 151 -21.46 -11.25 0.59
C SER A 151 -21.53 -9.88 1.26
N GLU A 152 -20.60 -9.60 2.17
CA GLU A 152 -20.58 -8.36 2.92
C GLU A 152 -19.16 -7.99 3.34
N LEU A 153 -18.81 -6.72 3.23
CA LEU A 153 -17.57 -6.17 3.74
C LEU A 153 -17.75 -4.76 4.29
N ASP A 154 -16.95 -4.40 5.27
CA ASP A 154 -16.85 -3.05 5.79
C ASP A 154 -15.58 -2.38 5.29
N VAL A 155 -15.72 -1.22 4.66
CA VAL A 155 -14.61 -0.29 4.42
C VAL A 155 -14.49 0.59 5.65
N TYR A 156 -13.50 0.33 6.51
CA TYR A 156 -13.40 0.93 7.84
C TYR A 156 -12.36 2.04 7.96
N SER A 157 -11.68 2.37 6.87
CA SER A 157 -10.80 3.54 6.80
C SER A 157 -11.15 4.43 5.61
N VAL A 158 -10.61 5.64 5.59
CA VAL A 158 -11.01 6.70 4.66
C VAL A 158 -10.84 6.30 3.19
N VAL A 159 -11.92 6.43 2.44
CA VAL A 159 -11.96 6.32 0.97
C VAL A 159 -12.52 7.61 0.39
N GLU A 160 -12.14 7.96 -0.80
CA GLU A 160 -12.50 9.21 -1.48
C GLU A 160 -13.99 9.36 -1.81
N THR A 161 -14.70 8.25 -1.98
CA THR A 161 -16.14 8.24 -2.31
C THR A 161 -16.81 6.97 -1.81
N ILE A 162 -18.14 7.00 -1.66
CA ILE A 162 -18.97 5.83 -1.30
C ILE A 162 -19.23 4.90 -2.49
N ASP A 163 -18.92 5.31 -3.71
CA ASP A 163 -19.09 4.47 -4.89
C ASP A 163 -17.98 3.40 -4.94
N PHE A 164 -18.24 2.28 -4.26
CA PHE A 164 -17.29 1.18 -4.15
C PHE A 164 -16.93 0.58 -5.51
N ILE A 165 -17.91 0.43 -6.43
CA ILE A 165 -17.65 -0.09 -7.77
C ILE A 165 -16.62 0.79 -8.49
N LYS A 166 -16.83 2.08 -8.45
CA LYS A 166 -15.92 3.03 -9.08
C LYS A 166 -14.53 2.97 -8.46
N VAL A 167 -14.43 3.05 -7.13
CA VAL A 167 -13.14 3.02 -6.42
C VAL A 167 -12.36 1.74 -6.73
N TYR A 168 -13.04 0.59 -6.65
CA TYR A 168 -12.44 -0.71 -6.89
C TYR A 168 -12.01 -0.86 -8.35
N ASN A 169 -12.88 -0.49 -9.29
CA ASN A 169 -12.60 -0.64 -10.71
C ASN A 169 -11.58 0.37 -11.24
N ASP A 170 -11.55 1.60 -10.75
CA ASP A 170 -10.51 2.58 -11.10
C ASP A 170 -9.12 2.08 -10.66
N MET A 171 -9.03 1.46 -9.47
CA MET A 171 -7.80 0.85 -8.97
C MET A 171 -7.37 -0.34 -9.83
N ILE A 172 -8.29 -1.25 -10.15
CA ILE A 172 -8.03 -2.40 -11.03
C ILE A 172 -7.55 -1.95 -12.39
N LYS A 173 -8.27 -1.03 -13.01
CA LYS A 173 -7.90 -0.48 -14.30
C LYS A 173 -6.47 0.04 -14.29
N TYR A 174 -6.14 0.83 -13.26
CA TYR A 174 -4.80 1.39 -13.14
C TYR A 174 -3.74 0.30 -12.98
N TYR A 175 -3.97 -0.71 -12.14
CA TYR A 175 -3.03 -1.81 -11.92
C TYR A 175 -2.85 -2.67 -13.17
N ASN A 176 -3.93 -2.97 -13.90
CA ASN A 176 -3.87 -3.71 -15.14
C ASN A 176 -3.10 -2.93 -16.22
N ASP A 177 -3.43 -1.66 -16.41
CA ASP A 177 -2.81 -0.82 -17.45
C ASP A 177 -1.35 -0.47 -17.13
N ARG A 178 -1.02 -0.28 -15.85
CA ARG A 178 0.26 0.31 -15.44
C ARG A 178 1.27 -0.68 -14.90
N TYR A 179 0.80 -1.74 -14.24
CA TYR A 179 1.65 -2.74 -13.59
C TYR A 179 1.46 -4.15 -14.17
N GLN A 180 0.86 -4.23 -15.35
CA GLN A 180 0.67 -5.48 -16.11
C GLN A 180 -0.04 -6.56 -15.27
N CYS A 181 -1.02 -6.16 -14.46
CA CYS A 181 -1.90 -7.08 -13.77
C CYS A 181 -3.07 -7.49 -14.69
N ASP A 182 -3.84 -8.50 -14.26
CA ASP A 182 -5.03 -8.99 -14.97
C ASP A 182 -6.18 -9.24 -13.98
N TYR A 183 -6.45 -8.23 -13.14
CA TYR A 183 -7.56 -8.29 -12.19
C TYR A 183 -8.90 -8.08 -12.87
N LYS A 184 -9.93 -8.77 -12.38
CA LYS A 184 -11.29 -8.68 -12.92
C LYS A 184 -12.05 -7.50 -12.32
N PHE A 185 -12.77 -6.80 -13.19
CA PHE A 185 -13.66 -5.71 -12.77
C PHE A 185 -14.87 -6.23 -11.98
N LEU A 186 -15.21 -5.49 -10.95
CA LEU A 186 -16.47 -5.67 -10.21
C LEU A 186 -17.64 -5.18 -11.05
N LYS A 187 -18.70 -5.99 -11.13
CA LYS A 187 -19.85 -5.67 -11.98
C LYS A 187 -21.01 -5.07 -11.20
N VAL A 188 -21.33 -5.65 -10.05
CA VAL A 188 -22.53 -5.31 -9.30
C VAL A 188 -22.23 -5.21 -7.81
N VAL A 189 -22.85 -4.20 -7.18
CA VAL A 189 -22.96 -4.09 -5.72
C VAL A 189 -24.44 -4.03 -5.39
N SER A 190 -24.89 -4.86 -4.47
CA SER A 190 -26.32 -4.98 -4.11
C SER A 190 -26.79 -3.77 -3.32
N SER A 191 -26.00 -3.31 -2.37
CA SER A 191 -26.28 -2.09 -1.59
C SER A 191 -25.02 -1.53 -0.93
N ILE A 192 -25.06 -0.24 -0.63
CA ILE A 192 -24.05 0.45 0.15
C ILE A 192 -24.74 1.15 1.31
N THR A 193 -24.29 0.87 2.52
CA THR A 193 -24.81 1.51 3.74
C THR A 193 -23.71 2.34 4.38
N MET A 194 -23.91 3.64 4.49
CA MET A 194 -22.95 4.52 5.15
C MET A 194 -22.96 4.24 6.66
N ILE A 195 -21.80 3.91 7.22
CA ILE A 195 -21.62 3.72 8.65
C ILE A 195 -21.24 5.05 9.31
N LYS A 196 -20.31 5.78 8.70
CA LYS A 196 -19.83 7.06 9.23
C LYS A 196 -19.29 7.94 8.11
N ASN A 197 -19.69 9.22 8.15
CA ASN A 197 -19.03 10.27 7.38
C ASN A 197 -17.92 10.87 8.25
N ILE A 198 -16.68 10.72 7.83
CA ILE A 198 -15.53 11.30 8.51
C ILE A 198 -15.21 12.62 7.81
N ASN A 199 -15.63 13.71 8.43
CA ASN A 199 -15.38 15.06 7.90
C ASN A 199 -13.89 15.43 7.91
N GLU A 200 -13.08 14.76 8.75
CA GLU A 200 -11.65 15.00 8.87
C GLU A 200 -10.94 13.67 9.16
N GLY A 201 -10.17 13.19 8.22
CA GLY A 201 -9.20 12.13 8.40
C GLY A 201 -7.81 12.69 8.17
N ASN A 202 -6.91 12.61 9.16
CA ASN A 202 -5.51 12.95 8.97
C ASN A 202 -4.80 11.83 8.22
N VAL A 203 -4.70 11.96 6.90
CA VAL A 203 -3.83 11.11 6.10
C VAL A 203 -2.54 11.87 5.84
N SER A 204 -1.45 11.43 6.43
CA SER A 204 -0.14 12.04 6.23
C SER A 204 0.48 11.51 4.96
N VAL A 205 0.50 12.31 3.91
CA VAL A 205 1.23 12.01 2.67
C VAL A 205 2.38 13.00 2.55
N ASN A 206 3.60 12.51 2.48
CA ASN A 206 4.77 13.25 2.02
C ASN A 206 5.02 14.59 2.75
N THR A 207 4.99 14.64 4.07
CA THR A 207 5.20 15.85 4.93
C THR A 207 4.03 16.81 5.04
N ARG A 208 3.00 16.69 4.24
CA ARG A 208 1.80 17.50 4.37
C ARG A 208 0.74 16.68 5.11
N LYS A 209 0.24 17.22 6.21
CA LYS A 209 -1.02 16.73 6.79
C LYS A 209 -2.11 16.99 5.76
N VAL A 210 -2.55 15.96 5.10
CA VAL A 210 -3.67 16.06 4.18
C VAL A 210 -4.92 15.69 4.97
N ASN A 211 -5.68 16.71 5.38
CA ASN A 211 -7.02 16.48 5.89
C ASN A 211 -7.88 16.05 4.70
N LYS A 212 -8.26 14.78 4.68
CA LYS A 212 -9.16 14.24 3.66
C LYS A 212 -10.50 13.95 4.30
N LYS A 213 -11.53 14.47 3.69
CA LYS A 213 -12.90 13.99 3.90
C LYS A 213 -12.98 12.59 3.32
N GLY A 214 -13.65 11.69 4.00
CA GLY A 214 -13.79 10.33 3.56
C GLY A 214 -14.98 9.63 4.18
N TYR A 215 -15.20 8.42 3.75
CA TYR A 215 -16.37 7.64 4.09
C TYR A 215 -15.95 6.31 4.68
N ILE A 216 -16.67 5.88 5.72
CA ILE A 216 -16.68 4.50 6.22
C ILE A 216 -18.05 3.95 5.92
N TYR A 217 -18.11 2.81 5.23
CA TYR A 217 -19.36 2.25 4.79
C TYR A 217 -19.31 0.73 4.68
N ARG A 218 -20.47 0.14 4.66
CA ARG A 218 -20.70 -1.29 4.42
C ARG A 218 -21.12 -1.50 2.99
N VAL A 219 -20.61 -2.55 2.39
CA VAL A 219 -20.95 -2.99 1.04
C VAL A 219 -21.52 -4.38 1.11
N CYS A 220 -22.72 -4.56 0.56
CA CYS A 220 -23.32 -5.88 0.31
C CYS A 220 -23.19 -6.18 -1.18
N LEU A 221 -22.70 -7.36 -1.51
CA LEU A 221 -22.46 -7.79 -2.88
C LEU A 221 -22.59 -9.32 -2.93
N ASP A 222 -22.64 -9.87 -4.14
CA ASP A 222 -22.60 -11.31 -4.37
C ASP A 222 -21.65 -11.64 -5.54
N GLU A 223 -20.42 -11.20 -5.37
CA GLU A 223 -19.37 -11.28 -6.39
C GLU A 223 -18.11 -11.93 -5.82
N LYS A 224 -17.27 -12.43 -6.73
CA LYS A 224 -15.92 -12.88 -6.37
C LYS A 224 -14.96 -11.71 -6.42
N LEU A 225 -14.26 -11.49 -5.32
CA LEU A 225 -13.24 -10.45 -5.21
C LEU A 225 -11.86 -11.05 -4.98
N SER A 226 -10.86 -10.40 -5.51
CA SER A 226 -9.45 -10.70 -5.23
C SER A 226 -9.13 -10.44 -3.76
N MET A 227 -8.70 -11.48 -3.04
CA MET A 227 -8.28 -11.35 -1.65
C MET A 227 -7.04 -10.48 -1.50
N ASN A 228 -6.15 -10.50 -2.49
CA ASN A 228 -4.95 -9.66 -2.50
C ASN A 228 -5.32 -8.18 -2.55
N LEU A 229 -6.25 -7.78 -3.42
CA LEU A 229 -6.71 -6.39 -3.50
C LEU A 229 -7.41 -5.94 -2.21
N LEU A 230 -8.19 -6.82 -1.58
CA LEU A 230 -8.82 -6.51 -0.29
C LEU A 230 -7.78 -6.33 0.82
N THR A 231 -6.70 -7.12 0.80
CA THR A 231 -5.62 -7.04 1.79
C THR A 231 -4.87 -5.71 1.72
N ILE A 232 -4.54 -5.24 0.51
CA ILE A 232 -3.84 -3.96 0.35
C ILE A 232 -4.73 -2.74 0.57
N GLY A 233 -6.05 -2.94 0.60
CA GLY A 233 -7.06 -1.88 0.71
C GLY A 233 -7.40 -1.23 -0.64
N VAL A 234 -8.53 -0.53 -0.68
CA VAL A 234 -9.08 0.07 -1.89
C VAL A 234 -8.94 1.59 -1.91
N GLY A 235 -8.91 2.16 -3.11
CA GLY A 235 -8.86 3.60 -3.29
C GLY A 235 -7.45 4.20 -3.30
N LYS A 236 -7.37 5.51 -3.58
CA LYS A 236 -6.12 6.24 -3.83
C LYS A 236 -5.21 6.38 -2.61
N PHE A 237 -5.73 6.09 -1.41
CA PHE A 237 -4.98 6.26 -0.15
C PHE A 237 -4.57 4.94 0.49
N ASN A 238 -4.68 3.81 -0.23
CA ASN A 238 -4.32 2.50 0.31
C ASN A 238 -2.86 2.45 0.80
N PHE A 239 -1.93 3.14 0.11
CA PHE A 239 -0.51 3.20 0.47
C PHE A 239 -0.20 3.96 1.77
N VAL A 240 -1.18 4.63 2.35
CA VAL A 240 -1.08 5.33 3.65
C VAL A 240 -2.13 4.86 4.65
N GLY A 241 -2.68 3.66 4.43
CA GLY A 241 -3.66 3.01 5.31
C GLY A 241 -5.11 3.38 5.06
N GLY A 242 -5.41 4.07 3.93
CA GLY A 242 -6.79 4.27 3.48
C GLY A 242 -7.41 3.02 2.89
N GLY A 243 -8.73 2.98 2.79
CA GLY A 243 -9.48 1.92 2.12
C GLY A 243 -9.37 0.54 2.72
N LYS A 244 -9.01 0.42 4.00
CA LYS A 244 -8.91 -0.86 4.69
C LYS A 244 -10.25 -1.57 4.76
N ILE A 245 -10.23 -2.88 4.56
CA ILE A 245 -11.40 -3.72 4.43
C ILE A 245 -11.43 -4.80 5.51
N ALA A 246 -12.60 -4.98 6.12
CA ALA A 246 -12.93 -6.12 6.95
C ALA A 246 -14.06 -6.93 6.30
N ILE A 247 -13.79 -8.19 6.02
CA ILE A 247 -14.80 -9.12 5.50
C ILE A 247 -15.70 -9.55 6.66
N LYS A 248 -17.01 -9.46 6.45
CA LYS A 248 -18.00 -9.97 7.38
C LYS A 248 -18.38 -11.38 6.96
N HIS A 249 -18.13 -12.35 7.83
CA HIS A 249 -18.70 -13.68 7.69
C HIS A 249 -20.14 -13.62 8.19
N LYS A 250 -21.09 -14.04 7.38
CA LYS A 250 -22.43 -14.32 7.92
C LYS A 250 -22.22 -15.40 8.98
N ASN A 251 -22.48 -15.06 10.24
CA ASN A 251 -22.65 -16.10 11.24
C ASN A 251 -23.81 -16.96 10.74
N GLU A 252 -23.52 -18.21 10.42
CA GLU A 252 -24.55 -19.22 10.22
C GLU A 252 -25.31 -19.32 11.54
N SER A 253 -26.48 -18.69 11.56
CA SER A 253 -27.46 -18.79 12.68
C SER A 253 -28.32 -20.02 12.51
#